data_0eb3c6894c7461dd945de2551d437d0d
#
_entry.id   0eb3c6894c7461dd945de2551d437d0d
#
_cell.length_a   1.000
_cell.length_b   1.000
_cell.length_c   1.000
_cell.angle_alpha   90.00
_cell.angle_beta   90.00
_cell.angle_gamma   90.00
#
_symmetry.space_group_name_H-M   'P 1'
#
loop_
_entity.id
_entity.type
_entity.pdbx_description
1 polymer ?
#
loop_
_entity_poly.entity_id
_entity_poly.type
_entity_poly.pdbx_seq_one_letter_code
_entity_poly.pdbx_strand_id
1 'polypeptide(L)'
;VKFMGYGDYLREQKADTSKLDGLLSLANQTPVTGEFLLRLRELKDTIEGMEPAPSCPFVLSTIHASKGLEYDRVILIDAVDGTFPSDPFPHDDEGRTALEEERRLFYVGATRAKRELDLLCYEGKFGEPAGAAHTFIDQLLGEEPPEPEPQFTPQPKPKRAKAKPP
;
A
#
# COMPACT_ATOMS: atom_id res chain seq x y z
N VAL A 1 -4.70 -18.99 -17.09
CA VAL A 1 -3.72 -18.37 -16.17
C VAL A 1 -3.06 -19.43 -15.30
N LYS A 2 -3.82 -20.30 -14.63
CA LYS A 2 -3.23 -21.41 -13.81
C LYS A 2 -2.28 -22.31 -14.61
N PHE A 3 -2.60 -22.61 -15.87
CA PHE A 3 -1.79 -23.49 -16.73
C PHE A 3 -0.57 -22.81 -17.37
N MET A 4 -0.50 -21.47 -17.36
CA MET A 4 0.60 -20.73 -17.96
C MET A 4 1.65 -20.29 -16.94
N GLY A 5 1.44 -20.54 -15.63
CA GLY A 5 2.37 -20.12 -14.57
C GLY A 5 2.57 -18.60 -14.42
N TYR A 6 1.74 -17.79 -15.08
CA TYR A 6 1.92 -16.33 -15.09
C TYR A 6 1.78 -15.70 -13.69
N GLY A 7 0.88 -16.23 -12.87
CA GLY A 7 0.74 -15.79 -11.47
C GLY A 7 1.99 -16.08 -10.62
N ASP A 8 2.64 -17.23 -10.87
CA ASP A 8 3.87 -17.59 -10.17
C ASP A 8 5.03 -16.72 -10.64
N TYR A 9 5.12 -16.44 -11.94
CA TYR A 9 6.07 -15.51 -12.52
C TYR A 9 5.94 -14.11 -11.90
N LEU A 10 4.72 -13.56 -11.76
CA LEU A 10 4.52 -12.25 -11.14
C LEU A 10 4.95 -12.24 -9.67
N ARG A 11 4.67 -13.30 -8.91
CA ARG A 11 5.12 -13.41 -7.51
C ARG A 11 6.63 -13.46 -7.39
N GLU A 12 7.30 -14.21 -8.27
CA GLU A 12 8.77 -14.26 -8.32
C GLU A 12 9.39 -12.89 -8.62
N GLN A 13 8.73 -12.10 -9.47
CA GLN A 13 9.15 -10.74 -9.78
C GLN A 13 8.75 -9.70 -8.70
N LYS A 14 8.09 -10.12 -7.61
CA LYS A 14 7.49 -9.24 -6.59
C LYS A 14 6.57 -8.17 -7.20
N ALA A 15 5.93 -8.47 -8.32
CA ALA A 15 5.03 -7.56 -9.00
C ALA A 15 3.65 -7.56 -8.33
N ASP A 16 2.96 -6.43 -8.41
CA ASP A 16 1.59 -6.30 -7.94
C ASP A 16 0.65 -7.25 -8.69
N THR A 17 -0.01 -8.15 -7.96
CA THR A 17 -0.95 -9.13 -8.51
C THR A 17 -2.40 -8.69 -8.45
N SER A 18 -2.72 -7.54 -7.87
CA SER A 18 -4.09 -7.09 -7.61
C SER A 18 -4.94 -7.00 -8.89
N LYS A 19 -4.34 -6.53 -9.98
CA LYS A 19 -4.99 -6.49 -11.31
C LYS A 19 -5.31 -7.88 -11.85
N LEU A 20 -4.40 -8.84 -11.63
CA LEU A 20 -4.62 -10.23 -12.04
C LEU A 20 -5.74 -10.86 -11.21
N ASP A 21 -5.77 -10.62 -9.92
CA ASP A 21 -6.80 -11.14 -9.01
C ASP A 21 -8.18 -10.56 -9.35
N GLY A 22 -8.25 -9.27 -9.69
CA GLY A 22 -9.47 -8.63 -10.19
C GLY A 22 -9.98 -9.26 -11.50
N LEU A 23 -9.09 -9.48 -12.47
CA LEU A 23 -9.43 -10.14 -13.73
C LEU A 23 -9.86 -11.60 -13.53
N LEU A 24 -9.22 -12.33 -12.63
CA LEU A 24 -9.59 -13.69 -12.29
C LEU A 24 -10.96 -13.76 -11.60
N SER A 25 -11.24 -12.82 -10.70
CA SER A 25 -12.57 -12.72 -10.07
C SER A 25 -13.66 -12.49 -11.11
N LEU A 26 -13.44 -11.57 -12.05
CA LEU A 26 -14.38 -11.31 -13.14
C LEU A 26 -14.55 -12.53 -14.05
N ALA A 27 -13.45 -13.19 -14.42
CA ALA A 27 -13.48 -14.40 -15.25
C ALA A 27 -14.22 -15.58 -14.58
N ASN A 28 -14.15 -15.68 -13.27
CA ASN A 28 -14.91 -16.70 -12.54
C ASN A 28 -16.43 -16.46 -12.55
N GLN A 29 -16.85 -15.21 -12.71
CA GLN A 29 -18.27 -14.83 -12.81
C GLN A 29 -18.81 -14.91 -14.24
N THR A 30 -17.93 -15.00 -15.24
CA THR A 30 -18.27 -15.03 -16.65
C THR A 30 -17.66 -16.27 -17.33
N PRO A 31 -18.32 -17.41 -17.28
CA PRO A 31 -17.76 -18.69 -17.75
C PRO A 31 -17.51 -18.74 -19.27
N VAL A 32 -18.19 -17.87 -20.03
CA VAL A 32 -18.04 -17.78 -21.50
C VAL A 32 -17.09 -16.66 -21.86
N THR A 33 -16.05 -16.95 -22.65
CA THR A 33 -15.02 -15.97 -23.04
C THR A 33 -15.62 -14.71 -23.70
N GLY A 34 -16.67 -14.87 -24.50
CA GLY A 34 -17.37 -13.75 -25.15
C GLY A 34 -18.02 -12.80 -24.13
N GLU A 35 -18.66 -13.35 -23.13
CA GLU A 35 -19.25 -12.56 -22.02
C GLU A 35 -18.18 -11.85 -21.21
N PHE A 36 -17.06 -12.52 -20.94
CA PHE A 36 -15.94 -11.89 -20.23
C PHE A 36 -15.41 -10.68 -20.98
N LEU A 37 -15.19 -10.79 -22.30
CA LEU A 37 -14.71 -9.68 -23.12
C LEU A 37 -15.74 -8.55 -23.22
N LEU A 38 -17.02 -8.88 -23.30
CA LEU A 38 -18.10 -7.89 -23.28
C LEU A 38 -18.12 -7.13 -21.96
N ARG A 39 -18.03 -7.86 -20.84
CA ARG A 39 -18.03 -7.26 -19.51
C ARG A 39 -16.81 -6.35 -19.26
N LEU A 40 -15.63 -6.75 -19.74
CA LEU A 40 -14.45 -5.88 -19.70
C LEU A 40 -14.65 -4.59 -20.49
N ARG A 41 -15.27 -4.68 -21.66
CA ARG A 41 -15.58 -3.49 -22.50
C ARG A 41 -16.58 -2.58 -21.79
N GLU A 42 -17.67 -3.13 -21.25
CA GLU A 42 -18.66 -2.36 -20.48
C GLU A 42 -18.03 -1.64 -19.29
N LEU A 43 -17.14 -2.31 -18.54
CA LEU A 43 -16.43 -1.69 -17.43
C LEU A 43 -15.52 -0.57 -17.89
N LYS A 44 -14.79 -0.78 -19.00
CA LYS A 44 -13.93 0.25 -19.58
C LYS A 44 -14.75 1.47 -20.01
N ASP A 45 -15.83 1.26 -20.76
CA ASP A 45 -16.70 2.32 -21.26
C ASP A 45 -17.36 3.09 -20.09
N THR A 46 -17.73 2.37 -19.03
CA THR A 46 -18.25 2.97 -17.78
C THR A 46 -17.21 3.87 -17.13
N ILE A 47 -15.98 3.39 -16.97
CA ILE A 47 -14.89 4.17 -16.32
C ILE A 47 -14.53 5.39 -17.18
N GLU A 48 -14.40 5.21 -18.49
CA GLU A 48 -14.05 6.30 -19.42
C GLU A 48 -15.18 7.32 -19.58
N GLY A 49 -16.44 6.90 -19.42
CA GLY A 49 -17.61 7.77 -19.49
C GLY A 49 -18.01 8.41 -18.14
N MET A 50 -17.34 8.09 -17.05
CA MET A 50 -17.58 8.70 -15.74
C MET A 50 -17.04 10.13 -15.72
N GLU A 51 -17.92 11.10 -15.98
CA GLU A 51 -17.60 12.49 -15.67
C GLU A 51 -17.81 12.72 -14.17
N PRO A 52 -16.89 13.48 -13.52
CA PRO A 52 -17.10 13.88 -12.12
C PRO A 52 -18.44 14.61 -12.00
N ALA A 53 -19.37 14.10 -11.21
CA ALA A 53 -20.62 14.79 -10.98
C ALA A 53 -20.34 16.15 -10.34
N PRO A 54 -20.72 17.27 -10.98
CA PRO A 54 -20.39 18.62 -10.47
C PRO A 54 -20.93 18.88 -9.06
N SER A 55 -21.91 18.09 -8.63
CA SER A 55 -22.54 18.18 -7.31
C SER A 55 -22.12 17.08 -6.33
N CYS A 56 -21.13 16.25 -6.67
CA CYS A 56 -20.68 15.22 -5.76
C CYS A 56 -19.89 15.86 -4.60
N PRO A 57 -20.37 15.77 -3.35
CA PRO A 57 -19.68 16.34 -2.20
C PRO A 57 -18.44 15.55 -1.78
N PHE A 58 -18.19 14.42 -2.44
CA PHE A 58 -17.12 13.47 -2.10
C PHE A 58 -16.25 13.20 -3.31
N VAL A 59 -14.93 13.39 -3.14
CA VAL A 59 -13.92 13.17 -4.19
C VAL A 59 -12.92 12.12 -3.70
N LEU A 60 -12.75 11.06 -4.46
CA LEU A 60 -11.64 10.11 -4.29
C LEU A 60 -10.47 10.57 -5.16
N SER A 61 -9.31 10.73 -4.55
CA SER A 61 -8.11 11.20 -5.25
C SER A 61 -6.86 10.58 -4.63
N THR A 62 -5.80 10.46 -5.42
CA THR A 62 -4.47 10.23 -4.85
C THR A 62 -3.93 11.55 -4.31
N ILE A 63 -3.01 11.48 -3.34
CA ILE A 63 -2.34 12.68 -2.81
C ILE A 63 -1.64 13.46 -3.93
N HIS A 64 -1.01 12.77 -4.87
CA HIS A 64 -0.36 13.42 -6.03
C HIS A 64 -1.35 14.19 -6.89
N ALA A 65 -2.51 13.63 -7.17
CA ALA A 65 -3.54 14.29 -7.98
C ALA A 65 -4.21 15.47 -7.25
N SER A 66 -4.16 15.49 -5.92
CA SER A 66 -4.70 16.58 -5.09
C SER A 66 -3.78 17.81 -5.00
N LYS A 67 -2.58 17.75 -5.59
CA LYS A 67 -1.63 18.87 -5.53
C LYS A 67 -2.24 20.15 -6.13
N GLY A 68 -2.24 21.22 -5.34
CA GLY A 68 -2.83 22.51 -5.72
C GLY A 68 -4.33 22.63 -5.48
N LEU A 69 -5.00 21.56 -5.09
CA LEU A 69 -6.40 21.58 -4.67
C LEU A 69 -6.50 21.70 -3.15
N GLU A 70 -7.64 22.15 -2.66
CA GLU A 70 -7.94 22.25 -1.23
C GLU A 70 -9.39 21.86 -0.98
N TYR A 71 -9.63 21.22 0.15
CA TYR A 71 -10.93 20.68 0.54
C TYR A 71 -11.27 21.12 1.97
N ASP A 72 -12.54 21.27 2.28
CA ASP A 72 -12.98 21.60 3.64
C ASP A 72 -12.58 20.52 4.63
N ARG A 73 -12.77 19.26 4.24
CA ARG A 73 -12.39 18.09 5.02
C ARG A 73 -11.60 17.11 4.15
N VAL A 74 -10.52 16.58 4.69
CA VAL A 74 -9.69 15.56 4.06
C VAL A 74 -9.64 14.33 4.95
N ILE A 75 -9.80 13.17 4.35
CA ILE A 75 -9.65 11.88 5.01
C ILE A 75 -8.45 11.17 4.35
N LEU A 76 -7.35 11.04 5.05
CA LEU A 76 -6.20 10.24 4.62
C LEU A 76 -6.36 8.83 5.17
N ILE A 77 -6.32 7.85 4.29
CA ILE A 77 -6.43 6.44 4.63
C ILE A 77 -5.06 5.75 4.60
N ASP A 78 -4.97 4.62 5.29
CA ASP A 78 -3.78 3.75 5.27
C ASP A 78 -2.47 4.41 5.79
N ALA A 79 -2.58 5.40 6.68
CA ALA A 79 -1.43 6.04 7.33
C ALA A 79 -0.84 5.12 8.43
N VAL A 80 -0.30 3.97 8.02
CA VAL A 80 0.19 2.89 8.88
C VAL A 80 1.54 2.42 8.36
N ASP A 81 2.49 2.19 9.26
CA ASP A 81 3.82 1.69 8.94
C ASP A 81 3.77 0.37 8.16
N GLY A 82 4.60 0.27 7.13
CA GLY A 82 4.57 -0.83 6.17
C GLY A 82 3.59 -0.64 5.01
N THR A 83 2.75 0.43 5.05
CA THR A 83 1.89 0.85 3.94
C THR A 83 2.21 2.28 3.55
N PHE A 84 2.12 3.21 4.50
CA PHE A 84 2.48 4.61 4.33
C PHE A 84 2.89 5.22 5.69
N PRO A 85 4.20 5.27 6.00
CA PRO A 85 5.34 4.94 5.13
C PRO A 85 5.50 3.45 4.82
N SER A 86 6.09 3.15 3.66
CA SER A 86 6.37 1.78 3.21
C SER A 86 7.48 1.11 4.02
N ASP A 87 8.51 1.87 4.38
CA ASP A 87 9.60 1.48 5.30
C ASP A 87 9.87 2.63 6.28
N PRO A 88 9.39 2.55 7.52
CA PRO A 88 9.60 3.59 8.52
C PRO A 88 11.02 3.62 9.09
N PHE A 89 11.82 2.56 8.94
CA PHE A 89 13.16 2.42 9.49
C PHE A 89 14.18 1.93 8.44
N PRO A 90 14.42 2.70 7.38
CA PRO A 90 15.30 2.28 6.30
C PRO A 90 16.76 2.16 6.74
N HIS A 91 17.44 1.12 6.26
CA HIS A 91 18.82 0.82 6.62
C HIS A 91 19.88 1.46 5.69
N ASP A 92 19.47 1.91 4.50
CA ASP A 92 20.34 2.50 3.50
C ASP A 92 19.92 3.94 3.13
N ASP A 93 20.76 4.60 2.34
CA ASP A 93 20.53 5.99 1.94
C ASP A 93 19.41 6.11 0.90
N GLU A 94 19.18 5.08 0.08
CA GLU A 94 18.08 5.04 -0.88
C GLU A 94 16.74 4.96 -0.16
N GLY A 95 16.61 4.07 0.81
CA GLY A 95 15.41 3.94 1.63
C GLY A 95 15.13 5.20 2.46
N ARG A 96 16.19 5.87 3.00
CA ARG A 96 16.00 7.16 3.70
C ARG A 96 15.48 8.24 2.77
N THR A 97 15.97 8.29 1.54
CA THR A 97 15.47 9.24 0.54
C THR A 97 14.00 8.96 0.20
N ALA A 98 13.64 7.69 0.04
CA ALA A 98 12.27 7.28 -0.21
C ALA A 98 11.34 7.66 0.96
N LEU A 99 11.75 7.42 2.22
CA LEU A 99 10.99 7.83 3.41
C LEU A 99 10.79 9.35 3.46
N GLU A 100 11.81 10.15 3.12
CA GLU A 100 11.68 11.62 3.08
C GLU A 100 10.70 12.07 2.00
N GLU A 101 10.65 11.38 0.86
CA GLU A 101 9.67 11.67 -0.19
C GLU A 101 8.24 11.29 0.25
N GLU A 102 8.07 10.15 0.90
CA GLU A 102 6.78 9.76 1.47
C GLU A 102 6.32 10.75 2.57
N ARG A 103 7.24 11.23 3.41
CA ARG A 103 6.95 12.26 4.41
C ARG A 103 6.47 13.57 3.78
N ARG A 104 7.12 14.01 2.70
CA ARG A 104 6.67 15.18 1.94
C ARG A 104 5.28 14.96 1.33
N LEU A 105 5.04 13.76 0.83
CA LEU A 105 3.74 13.40 0.28
C LEU A 105 2.65 13.41 1.35
N PHE A 106 2.93 12.86 2.54
CA PHE A 106 2.03 12.93 3.69
C PHE A 106 1.70 14.37 4.06
N TYR A 107 2.73 15.24 4.16
CA TYR A 107 2.54 16.66 4.41
C TYR A 107 1.66 17.34 3.34
N VAL A 108 1.90 17.02 2.06
CA VAL A 108 1.05 17.55 0.98
C VAL A 108 -0.39 17.11 1.17
N GLY A 109 -0.65 15.85 1.47
CA GLY A 109 -1.99 15.33 1.74
C GLY A 109 -2.66 16.04 2.92
N ALA A 110 -1.96 16.14 4.05
CA ALA A 110 -2.47 16.78 5.26
C ALA A 110 -2.80 18.27 5.04
N THR A 111 -1.96 19.00 4.29
CA THR A 111 -2.17 20.41 3.98
C THR A 111 -3.25 20.68 2.94
N ARG A 112 -3.91 19.66 2.39
CA ARG A 112 -5.11 19.85 1.54
C ARG A 112 -6.34 20.18 2.35
N ALA A 113 -6.34 19.90 3.65
CA ALA A 113 -7.45 20.21 4.54
C ALA A 113 -7.49 21.69 4.92
N LYS A 114 -8.63 22.33 4.70
CA LYS A 114 -8.88 23.71 5.16
C LYS A 114 -9.36 23.78 6.60
N ARG A 115 -10.16 22.79 7.03
CA ARG A 115 -10.81 22.82 8.34
C ARG A 115 -10.63 21.51 9.12
N GLU A 116 -10.78 20.38 8.49
CA GLU A 116 -10.78 19.09 9.15
C GLU A 116 -9.87 18.10 8.43
N LEU A 117 -9.00 17.45 9.18
CA LEU A 117 -8.14 16.36 8.72
C LEU A 117 -8.42 15.12 9.57
N ASP A 118 -8.90 14.06 8.94
CA ASP A 118 -9.03 12.76 9.56
C ASP A 118 -7.94 11.83 9.03
N LEU A 119 -7.22 11.21 9.94
CA LEU A 119 -6.22 10.19 9.64
C LEU A 119 -6.81 8.83 10.01
N LEU A 120 -7.12 8.03 9.00
CA LEU A 120 -7.64 6.67 9.22
C LEU A 120 -6.50 5.67 9.19
N CYS A 121 -6.28 5.06 10.33
CA CYS A 121 -5.34 3.98 10.53
C CYS A 121 -6.10 2.74 11.05
N TYR A 122 -5.52 1.58 10.89
CA TYR A 122 -6.06 0.33 11.41
C TYR A 122 -5.06 -0.31 12.37
N GLU A 123 -5.57 -0.92 13.42
CA GLU A 123 -4.76 -1.65 14.39
C GLU A 123 -4.44 -3.06 13.87
N GLY A 124 -3.46 -3.17 12.96
CA GLY A 124 -3.00 -4.45 12.40
C GLY A 124 -3.71 -4.88 11.11
N LYS A 125 -3.01 -5.68 10.28
CA LYS A 125 -3.61 -6.34 9.11
C LYS A 125 -4.59 -7.41 9.57
N PHE A 126 -5.57 -7.71 8.73
CA PHE A 126 -6.58 -8.74 8.98
C PHE A 126 -5.89 -10.06 9.43
N GLY A 127 -5.97 -10.38 10.73
CA GLY A 127 -5.34 -11.56 11.34
C GLY A 127 -3.98 -11.34 12.01
N GLU A 128 -3.44 -10.11 12.03
CA GLU A 128 -2.25 -9.74 12.81
C GLU A 128 -2.64 -9.03 14.11
N PRO A 129 -1.83 -9.15 15.18
CA PRO A 129 -2.13 -8.50 16.45
C PRO A 129 -2.14 -6.97 16.31
N ALA A 130 -3.03 -6.33 17.06
CA ALA A 130 -3.07 -4.88 17.23
C ALA A 130 -1.69 -4.35 17.65
N GLY A 131 -1.19 -3.32 16.97
CA GLY A 131 0.10 -2.71 17.31
C GLY A 131 0.87 -2.18 16.09
N ALA A 132 0.18 -1.90 14.97
CA ALA A 132 0.81 -1.20 13.87
C ALA A 132 1.26 0.20 14.36
N ALA A 133 2.54 0.50 14.24
CA ALA A 133 3.07 1.82 14.51
C ALA A 133 2.58 2.82 13.45
N HIS A 134 2.52 4.08 13.80
CA HIS A 134 1.97 5.16 12.97
C HIS A 134 2.97 6.32 12.91
N THR A 135 4.18 6.04 12.44
CA THR A 135 5.33 6.97 12.49
C THR A 135 4.99 8.37 12.00
N PHE A 136 4.25 8.52 10.89
CA PHE A 136 3.90 9.86 10.39
C PHE A 136 2.84 10.56 11.24
N ILE A 137 1.93 9.80 11.85
CA ILE A 137 0.92 10.36 12.75
C ILE A 137 1.58 10.79 14.05
N ASP A 138 2.44 9.97 14.62
CA ASP A 138 3.17 10.25 15.87
C ASP A 138 4.04 11.49 15.68
N GLN A 139 4.76 11.60 14.58
CA GLN A 139 5.54 12.79 14.25
C GLN A 139 4.67 14.06 14.09
N LEU A 140 3.48 13.93 13.49
CA LEU A 140 2.54 15.06 13.36
C LEU A 140 2.02 15.52 14.72
N LEU A 141 1.80 14.60 15.64
CA LEU A 141 1.34 14.87 17.00
C LEU A 141 2.50 15.34 17.93
N GLY A 142 3.75 15.25 17.46
CA GLY A 142 4.95 15.58 18.24
C GLY A 142 5.34 14.48 19.22
N GLU A 143 4.90 13.25 18.98
CA GLU A 143 5.31 12.06 19.71
C GLU A 143 6.60 11.49 19.08
N GLU A 144 7.53 11.00 19.90
CA GLU A 144 8.71 10.31 19.37
C GLU A 144 8.27 8.96 18.78
N PRO A 145 8.67 8.65 17.53
CA PRO A 145 8.38 7.34 16.95
C PRO A 145 9.01 6.25 17.81
N PRO A 146 8.37 5.07 17.94
CA PRO A 146 8.93 3.96 18.70
C PRO A 146 10.33 3.61 18.18
N GLU A 147 11.27 3.40 19.08
CA GLU A 147 12.59 2.91 18.69
C GLU A 147 12.45 1.57 17.96
N PRO A 148 13.18 1.37 16.84
CA PRO A 148 13.14 0.10 16.12
C PRO A 148 13.54 -1.03 17.06
N GLU A 149 12.69 -2.05 17.19
CA GLU A 149 13.03 -3.24 17.97
C GLU A 149 14.37 -3.80 17.49
N PRO A 150 15.30 -4.14 18.41
CA PRO A 150 16.60 -4.70 18.03
C PRO A 150 16.37 -5.99 17.24
N GLN A 151 16.63 -5.94 15.93
CA GLN A 151 16.49 -7.12 15.07
C GLN A 151 17.43 -8.20 15.58
N PHE A 152 16.83 -9.30 16.04
CA PHE A 152 17.57 -10.49 16.45
C PHE A 152 18.26 -11.07 15.23
N THR A 153 19.50 -10.68 15.01
CA THR A 153 20.36 -11.34 14.03
C THR A 153 20.59 -12.78 14.49
N PRO A 154 20.09 -13.79 13.78
CA PRO A 154 20.35 -15.18 14.15
C PRO A 154 21.87 -15.41 14.15
N GLN A 155 22.43 -15.73 15.32
CA GLN A 155 23.84 -16.09 15.40
C GLN A 155 24.12 -17.26 14.44
N PRO A 156 25.21 -17.21 13.64
CA PRO A 156 25.53 -18.30 12.74
C PRO A 156 25.73 -19.57 13.57
N LYS A 157 24.93 -20.61 13.24
CA LYS A 157 25.02 -21.92 13.89
C LYS A 157 26.48 -22.39 13.89
N PRO A 158 27.05 -22.84 15.03
CA PRO A 158 28.41 -23.31 15.08
C PRO A 158 28.62 -24.44 14.04
N LYS A 159 29.62 -24.28 13.18
CA LYS A 159 29.97 -25.28 12.18
C LYS A 159 30.31 -26.59 12.90
N ARG A 160 29.48 -27.63 12.70
CA ARG A 160 29.77 -28.97 13.19
C ARG A 160 31.16 -29.39 12.72
N ALA A 161 32.07 -29.59 13.66
CA ALA A 161 33.39 -30.14 13.38
C ALA A 161 33.21 -31.50 12.67
N LYS A 162 33.79 -31.64 11.45
CA LYS A 162 33.83 -32.92 10.77
C LYS A 162 34.66 -33.88 11.62
N ALA A 163 34.04 -34.92 12.14
CA ALA A 163 34.74 -36.04 12.78
C ALA A 163 35.70 -36.65 11.74
N LYS A 164 36.97 -36.78 12.09
CA LYS A 164 37.95 -37.57 11.31
C LYS A 164 37.52 -39.05 11.38
N PRO A 165 37.52 -39.76 10.27
CA PRO A 165 37.32 -41.22 10.28
C PRO A 165 38.56 -41.93 10.88
N PRO A 166 38.38 -43.14 11.39
CA PRO A 166 39.37 -43.93 12.09
C PRO A 166 40.53 -44.39 11.17
#